data_5c66565ad77724a2dfa203b97168b0c6
#
_entry.id   5c66565ad77724a2dfa203b97168b0c6
#
_cell.length_a   1.000
_cell.length_b   1.000
_cell.length_c   1.000
_cell.angle_alpha   90.00
_cell.angle_beta   90.00
_cell.angle_gamma   90.00
#
_symmetry.space_group_name_H-M   'P 1'
#
loop_
_entity.id
_entity.type
_entity.pdbx_description
1 polymer ?
#
loop_
_entity_poly.entity_id
_entity_poly.type
_entity_poly.pdbx_seq_one_letter_code
_entity_poly.pdbx_strand_id
1 'polypeptide(L)'
;MLGGRQNLGNFGLLGLAMKTAPDFGEAVRVGLAYQRNSGALMDITLAEQGDGCVAAVASAPEEARDLQPFLCEELFSSVLQLVRELVGPGFCPQRLELGYAAPHHVQRYRDVFGCEVRFDQPRHALVIDRRWLELPFTSYNPVTSNQVMTLCRMQMDARPACGETTAALESHLRTRLRENPQMAEMAAALHLSERTLRRQLAEEGTSFSAIHDRVRTKRAMELLRDPSLSIVAIGGRLGFNDAREFRRAFKRWTGRAPSQARRSGD
;
A
#
# COMPACT_ATOMS: atom_id res chain seq x y z
N MET A 1 7.85 14.20 12.26
CA MET A 1 7.73 12.77 11.87
C MET A 1 6.25 12.39 11.88
N LEU A 2 5.70 12.08 10.70
CA LEU A 2 4.27 11.78 10.49
C LEU A 2 3.93 10.31 10.73
N GLY A 3 4.90 9.40 10.60
CA GLY A 3 4.71 7.95 10.69
C GLY A 3 4.21 7.39 12.03
N GLY A 4 4.30 8.15 13.11
CA GLY A 4 3.82 7.74 14.44
C GLY A 4 2.28 7.61 14.59
N ARG A 5 1.52 7.80 13.50
CA ARG A 5 0.05 7.61 13.46
C ARG A 5 -0.39 6.32 12.75
N GLN A 6 0.54 5.56 12.22
CA GLN A 6 0.27 4.28 11.57
C GLN A 6 0.01 3.20 12.63
N ASN A 7 -0.95 2.33 12.39
CA ASN A 7 -1.23 1.15 13.20
C ASN A 7 -1.59 -0.04 12.30
N LEU A 8 -1.50 -1.26 12.81
CA LEU A 8 -1.77 -2.48 12.04
C LEU A 8 -3.21 -2.54 11.51
N GLY A 9 -4.17 -1.89 12.16
CA GLY A 9 -5.55 -1.80 11.69
C GLY A 9 -5.67 -1.06 10.35
N ASN A 10 -4.79 -0.11 10.05
CA ASN A 10 -4.76 0.62 8.79
C ASN A 10 -4.44 -0.29 7.58
N PHE A 11 -3.82 -1.44 7.83
CA PHE A 11 -3.43 -2.43 6.82
C PHE A 11 -4.48 -3.54 6.63
N GLY A 12 -5.63 -3.47 7.31
CA GLY A 12 -6.74 -4.41 7.13
C GLY A 12 -6.32 -5.87 7.32
N LEU A 13 -6.59 -6.73 6.32
CA LEU A 13 -6.24 -8.16 6.40
C LEU A 13 -4.73 -8.41 6.49
N LEU A 14 -3.88 -7.57 5.91
CA LEU A 14 -2.43 -7.71 6.06
C LEU A 14 -2.00 -7.50 7.50
N GLY A 15 -2.48 -6.45 8.17
CA GLY A 15 -2.20 -6.19 9.58
C GLY A 15 -2.70 -7.33 10.48
N LEU A 16 -3.88 -7.92 10.15
CA LEU A 16 -4.39 -9.07 10.87
C LEU A 16 -3.53 -10.33 10.62
N ALA A 17 -3.06 -10.55 9.39
CA ALA A 17 -2.16 -11.66 9.06
C ALA A 17 -0.84 -11.57 9.84
N MET A 18 -0.28 -10.36 9.96
CA MET A 18 0.91 -10.14 10.78
C MET A 18 0.65 -10.42 12.28
N LYS A 19 -0.49 -9.98 12.83
CA LYS A 19 -0.87 -10.23 14.25
C LYS A 19 -1.12 -11.70 14.58
N THR A 20 -1.55 -12.50 13.60
CA THR A 20 -1.86 -13.92 13.77
C THR A 20 -0.70 -14.85 13.35
N ALA A 21 0.45 -14.29 13.00
CA ALA A 21 1.66 -15.05 12.68
C ALA A 21 2.17 -15.86 13.89
N PRO A 22 2.95 -16.94 13.68
CA PRO A 22 3.51 -17.73 14.78
C PRO A 22 4.56 -16.97 15.60
N ASP A 23 5.34 -16.14 14.94
CA ASP A 23 6.42 -15.36 15.54
C ASP A 23 6.61 -14.03 14.80
N PHE A 24 7.45 -13.17 15.36
CA PHE A 24 7.73 -11.86 14.76
C PHE A 24 8.43 -11.97 13.41
N GLY A 25 9.29 -12.97 13.21
CA GLY A 25 9.98 -13.19 11.92
C GLY A 25 9.01 -13.52 10.80
N GLU A 26 7.99 -14.37 11.05
CA GLU A 26 6.93 -14.61 10.06
C GLU A 26 6.07 -13.38 9.83
N ALA A 27 5.72 -12.63 10.88
CA ALA A 27 5.00 -11.37 10.73
C ALA A 27 5.75 -10.39 9.82
N VAL A 28 7.07 -10.25 9.98
CA VAL A 28 7.92 -9.41 9.12
C VAL A 28 7.94 -9.94 7.69
N ARG A 29 8.09 -11.27 7.48
CA ARG A 29 8.06 -11.88 6.13
C ARG A 29 6.74 -11.60 5.42
N VAL A 30 5.62 -11.74 6.10
CA VAL A 30 4.29 -11.41 5.57
C VAL A 30 4.21 -9.92 5.22
N GLY A 31 4.63 -9.03 6.10
CA GLY A 31 4.64 -7.58 5.84
C GLY A 31 5.46 -7.21 4.61
N LEU A 32 6.67 -7.76 4.47
CA LEU A 32 7.55 -7.51 3.33
C LEU A 32 7.04 -8.11 2.02
N ALA A 33 6.43 -9.30 2.05
CA ALA A 33 5.86 -9.92 0.85
C ALA A 33 4.77 -9.05 0.21
N TYR A 34 4.05 -8.27 1.00
CA TYR A 34 2.93 -7.45 0.54
C TYR A 34 3.14 -5.93 0.69
N GLN A 35 4.38 -5.48 0.95
CA GLN A 35 4.69 -4.06 1.18
C GLN A 35 4.24 -3.14 0.05
N ARG A 36 4.42 -3.53 -1.22
CA ARG A 36 3.97 -2.76 -2.38
C ARG A 36 2.45 -2.59 -2.44
N ASN A 37 1.71 -3.59 -1.99
CA ASN A 37 0.25 -3.55 -1.96
C ASN A 37 -0.30 -2.67 -0.83
N SER A 38 0.52 -2.36 0.17
CA SER A 38 0.17 -1.47 1.29
C SER A 38 0.45 0.01 1.03
N GLY A 39 0.97 0.35 -0.16
CA GLY A 39 1.25 1.75 -0.54
C GLY A 39 2.61 2.26 -0.05
N ALA A 40 3.54 1.37 0.28
CA ALA A 40 4.89 1.75 0.63
C ALA A 40 5.57 2.49 -0.53
N LEU A 41 6.14 3.65 -0.24
CA LEU A 41 6.88 4.49 -1.20
C LEU A 41 8.36 4.09 -1.33
N MET A 42 8.85 3.26 -0.42
CA MET A 42 10.20 2.71 -0.42
C MET A 42 10.12 1.18 -0.29
N ASP A 43 10.99 0.48 -0.97
CA ASP A 43 11.14 -0.97 -0.82
C ASP A 43 12.01 -1.29 0.40
N ILE A 44 11.59 -2.27 1.21
CA ILE A 44 12.37 -2.79 2.35
C ILE A 44 12.81 -4.21 2.04
N THR A 45 14.08 -4.51 2.33
CA THR A 45 14.64 -5.86 2.28
C THR A 45 15.36 -6.18 3.59
N LEU A 46 15.39 -7.45 3.97
CA LEU A 46 16.19 -7.89 5.11
C LEU A 46 17.59 -8.31 4.64
N ALA A 47 18.60 -7.86 5.37
CA ALA A 47 20.00 -8.25 5.17
C ALA A 47 20.61 -8.73 6.47
N GLU A 48 21.19 -9.91 6.45
CA GLU A 48 21.94 -10.45 7.59
C GLU A 48 23.18 -9.59 7.88
N GLN A 49 23.47 -9.40 9.16
CA GLN A 49 24.67 -8.74 9.64
C GLN A 49 25.53 -9.78 10.38
N GLY A 50 26.84 -9.66 10.27
CA GLY A 50 27.78 -10.64 10.85
C GLY A 50 27.85 -10.65 12.38
N ASP A 51 27.14 -9.76 13.07
CA ASP A 51 27.17 -9.54 14.52
C ASP A 51 25.92 -10.06 15.25
N GLY A 52 25.17 -10.98 14.63
CA GLY A 52 23.92 -11.48 15.17
C GLY A 52 22.74 -10.53 15.03
N CYS A 53 22.86 -9.54 14.15
CA CYS A 53 21.85 -8.56 13.84
C CYS A 53 21.26 -8.77 12.45
N VAL A 54 20.10 -8.17 12.22
CA VAL A 54 19.43 -8.09 10.92
C VAL A 54 19.12 -6.63 10.62
N ALA A 55 19.42 -6.22 9.40
CA ALA A 55 19.11 -4.88 8.92
C ALA A 55 17.90 -4.89 8.00
N ALA A 56 16.88 -4.10 8.34
CA ALA A 56 15.82 -3.72 7.40
C ALA A 56 16.34 -2.57 6.54
N VAL A 57 16.80 -2.89 5.33
CA VAL A 57 17.40 -1.94 4.39
C VAL A 57 16.31 -1.35 3.51
N ALA A 58 16.21 -0.02 3.50
CA ALA A 58 15.25 0.71 2.70
C ALA A 58 15.90 1.31 1.45
N SER A 59 15.22 1.22 0.32
CA SER A 59 15.61 1.85 -0.94
C SER A 59 14.49 2.70 -1.51
N ALA A 60 14.82 3.92 -1.93
CA ALA A 60 13.90 4.82 -2.62
C ALA A 60 14.17 4.82 -4.13
N PRO A 61 13.13 5.09 -4.98
CA PRO A 61 13.34 5.37 -6.40
C PRO A 61 14.30 6.55 -6.61
N GLU A 62 15.08 6.52 -7.70
CA GLU A 62 16.04 7.60 -8.00
C GLU A 62 15.38 8.97 -8.14
N GLU A 63 14.16 9.01 -8.67
CA GLU A 63 13.35 10.21 -8.87
C GLU A 63 12.94 10.88 -7.54
N ALA A 64 12.97 10.15 -6.44
CA ALA A 64 12.59 10.63 -5.11
C ALA A 64 13.80 11.06 -4.25
N ARG A 65 14.98 11.23 -4.84
CA ARG A 65 16.23 11.51 -4.11
C ARG A 65 16.15 12.75 -3.22
N ASP A 66 15.51 13.82 -3.70
CA ASP A 66 15.33 15.07 -2.94
C ASP A 66 14.38 14.91 -1.73
N LEU A 67 13.49 13.92 -1.77
CA LEU A 67 12.53 13.60 -0.71
C LEU A 67 13.06 12.52 0.25
N GLN A 68 14.23 11.99 0.02
CA GLN A 68 14.80 10.84 0.73
C GLN A 68 14.79 11.00 2.27
N PRO A 69 15.21 12.16 2.86
CA PRO A 69 15.13 12.33 4.30
C PRO A 69 13.70 12.20 4.83
N PHE A 70 12.74 12.82 4.16
CA PHE A 70 11.31 12.75 4.54
C PHE A 70 10.76 11.32 4.44
N LEU A 71 11.06 10.61 3.33
CA LEU A 71 10.62 9.24 3.12
C LEU A 71 11.21 8.27 4.14
N CYS A 72 12.49 8.43 4.50
CA CYS A 72 13.13 7.63 5.54
C CYS A 72 12.54 7.90 6.93
N GLU A 73 12.28 9.17 7.27
CA GLU A 73 11.64 9.54 8.54
C GLU A 73 10.24 8.94 8.66
N GLU A 74 9.45 9.02 7.60
CA GLU A 74 8.10 8.46 7.56
C GLU A 74 8.14 6.94 7.66
N LEU A 75 8.94 6.28 6.82
CA LEU A 75 9.03 4.83 6.76
C LEU A 75 9.50 4.24 8.09
N PHE A 76 10.69 4.64 8.58
CA PHE A 76 11.25 4.03 9.78
C PHE A 76 10.46 4.35 11.05
N SER A 77 9.82 5.53 11.14
CA SER A 77 8.92 5.82 12.26
C SER A 77 7.63 5.00 12.20
N SER A 78 7.09 4.75 11.00
CA SER A 78 5.95 3.85 10.80
C SER A 78 6.31 2.40 11.13
N VAL A 79 7.45 1.90 10.62
CA VAL A 79 7.94 0.55 10.92
C VAL A 79 8.14 0.37 12.43
N LEU A 80 8.80 1.31 13.10
CA LEU A 80 9.01 1.26 14.56
C LEU A 80 7.68 1.17 15.32
N GLN A 81 6.69 1.95 14.93
CA GLN A 81 5.36 1.94 15.57
C GLN A 81 4.64 0.60 15.35
N LEU A 82 4.67 0.07 14.13
CA LEU A 82 4.07 -1.23 13.80
C LEU A 82 4.76 -2.38 14.56
N VAL A 83 6.08 -2.34 14.65
CA VAL A 83 6.84 -3.34 15.41
C VAL A 83 6.49 -3.28 16.89
N ARG A 84 6.43 -2.09 17.49
CA ARG A 84 6.02 -1.93 18.89
C ARG A 84 4.59 -2.38 19.15
N GLU A 85 3.71 -2.27 18.16
CA GLU A 85 2.34 -2.82 18.27
C GLU A 85 2.34 -4.36 18.25
N LEU A 86 3.26 -4.99 17.53
CA LEU A 86 3.38 -6.45 17.44
C LEU A 86 4.08 -7.08 18.65
N VAL A 87 5.22 -6.54 19.06
CA VAL A 87 6.11 -7.15 20.05
C VAL A 87 6.14 -6.40 21.40
N GLY A 88 5.43 -5.30 21.48
CA GLY A 88 5.33 -4.48 22.70
C GLY A 88 6.23 -3.24 22.71
N PRO A 89 5.94 -2.31 23.63
CA PRO A 89 6.62 -1.01 23.70
C PRO A 89 8.09 -1.09 24.09
N GLY A 90 8.55 -2.24 24.61
CA GLY A 90 9.95 -2.49 24.97
C GLY A 90 10.86 -2.72 23.76
N PHE A 91 10.31 -2.79 22.54
CA PHE A 91 11.13 -2.93 21.35
C PHE A 91 12.01 -1.70 21.13
N CYS A 92 13.31 -1.95 21.01
CA CYS A 92 14.32 -0.94 20.72
C CYS A 92 15.25 -1.46 19.63
N PRO A 93 15.40 -0.73 18.50
CA PRO A 93 16.42 -1.07 17.51
C PRO A 93 17.81 -0.87 18.12
N GLN A 94 18.82 -1.53 17.57
CA GLN A 94 20.20 -1.31 17.99
C GLN A 94 20.74 0.01 17.44
N ARG A 95 20.46 0.30 16.17
CA ARG A 95 20.85 1.55 15.52
C ARG A 95 20.02 1.82 14.26
N LEU A 96 19.98 3.10 13.90
CA LEU A 96 19.42 3.59 12.64
C LEU A 96 20.55 4.15 11.78
N GLU A 97 20.72 3.63 10.56
CA GLU A 97 21.70 4.07 9.57
C GLU A 97 20.99 4.88 8.48
N LEU A 98 21.48 6.08 8.17
CA LEU A 98 20.88 7.00 7.20
C LEU A 98 21.95 7.52 6.23
N GLY A 99 21.68 7.43 4.92
CA GLY A 99 22.60 7.77 3.85
C GLY A 99 22.67 9.25 3.49
N TYR A 100 22.14 10.12 4.35
CA TYR A 100 22.17 11.58 4.16
C TYR A 100 22.81 12.25 5.37
N ALA A 101 23.25 13.52 5.18
CA ALA A 101 23.88 14.32 6.21
C ALA A 101 22.94 14.60 7.39
N ALA A 102 23.50 14.72 8.57
CA ALA A 102 22.74 14.99 9.79
C ALA A 102 21.93 16.30 9.70
N PRO A 103 20.59 16.26 9.81
CA PRO A 103 19.78 17.47 9.81
C PRO A 103 19.89 18.22 11.15
N HIS A 104 19.50 19.49 11.17
CA HIS A 104 19.54 20.32 12.40
C HIS A 104 18.69 19.77 13.55
N HIS A 105 17.71 18.90 13.29
CA HIS A 105 16.81 18.30 14.29
C HIS A 105 17.22 16.88 14.73
N VAL A 106 18.51 16.56 14.73
CA VAL A 106 19.05 15.23 15.11
C VAL A 106 18.50 14.70 16.43
N GLN A 107 18.29 15.58 17.43
CA GLN A 107 17.77 15.14 18.72
C GLN A 107 16.41 14.44 18.61
N ARG A 108 15.54 14.87 17.70
CA ARG A 108 14.25 14.21 17.46
C ARG A 108 14.36 12.77 16.98
N TYR A 109 15.42 12.43 16.22
CA TYR A 109 15.65 11.03 15.84
C TYR A 109 15.94 10.17 17.07
N ARG A 110 16.79 10.65 17.97
CA ARG A 110 17.11 9.93 19.21
C ARG A 110 15.89 9.74 20.09
N ASP A 111 15.07 10.77 20.23
CA ASP A 111 13.85 10.74 21.03
C ASP A 111 12.81 9.74 20.49
N VAL A 112 12.67 9.64 19.16
CA VAL A 112 11.70 8.76 18.53
C VAL A 112 12.19 7.31 18.48
N PHE A 113 13.42 7.10 18.00
CA PHE A 113 13.95 5.74 17.77
C PHE A 113 14.50 5.10 19.02
N GLY A 114 14.97 5.87 19.99
CA GLY A 114 15.53 5.38 21.25
C GLY A 114 16.85 4.62 21.09
N CYS A 115 17.54 4.79 19.96
CA CYS A 115 18.77 4.07 19.63
C CYS A 115 19.84 5.01 19.07
N GLU A 116 21.03 4.47 18.81
CA GLU A 116 22.09 5.18 18.10
C GLU A 116 21.63 5.52 16.66
N VAL A 117 21.86 6.77 16.22
CA VAL A 117 21.55 7.21 14.86
C VAL A 117 22.84 7.64 14.19
N ARG A 118 23.15 7.01 13.06
CA ARG A 118 24.32 7.28 12.24
C ARG A 118 23.92 7.87 10.89
N PHE A 119 24.43 9.04 10.58
CA PHE A 119 24.24 9.73 9.30
C PHE A 119 25.43 9.47 8.38
N ASP A 120 25.33 9.89 7.12
CA ASP A 120 26.36 9.72 6.08
C ASP A 120 26.77 8.26 5.86
N GLN A 121 25.81 7.33 6.03
CA GLN A 121 26.04 5.90 5.82
C GLN A 121 25.80 5.51 4.35
N PRO A 122 26.36 4.38 3.87
CA PRO A 122 26.20 3.94 2.48
C PRO A 122 24.76 3.47 2.15
N ARG A 123 23.89 3.38 3.14
CA ARG A 123 22.51 2.87 3.00
C ARG A 123 21.60 3.47 4.06
N HIS A 124 20.28 3.24 3.89
CA HIS A 124 19.28 3.50 4.91
C HIS A 124 18.87 2.17 5.54
N ALA A 125 19.07 1.99 6.84
CA ALA A 125 18.75 0.73 7.48
C ALA A 125 18.37 0.88 8.96
N LEU A 126 17.35 0.15 9.37
CA LEU A 126 17.02 -0.08 10.78
C LEU A 126 17.61 -1.42 11.21
N VAL A 127 18.59 -1.40 12.09
CA VAL A 127 19.32 -2.60 12.55
C VAL A 127 18.74 -3.06 13.88
N ILE A 128 18.36 -4.33 13.94
CA ILE A 128 17.76 -4.97 15.12
C ILE A 128 18.54 -6.23 15.51
N ASP A 129 18.47 -6.60 16.76
CA ASP A 129 18.96 -7.90 17.23
C ASP A 129 18.10 -9.02 16.62
N ARG A 130 18.76 -10.04 16.06
CA ARG A 130 18.11 -11.20 15.43
C ARG A 130 17.13 -11.90 16.35
N ARG A 131 17.40 -11.91 17.67
CA ARG A 131 16.52 -12.55 18.67
C ARG A 131 15.08 -12.02 18.62
N TRP A 132 14.86 -10.78 18.19
CA TRP A 132 13.52 -10.27 18.01
C TRP A 132 12.71 -11.08 16.98
N LEU A 133 13.34 -11.54 15.89
CA LEU A 133 12.65 -12.32 14.86
C LEU A 133 12.17 -13.69 15.36
N GLU A 134 12.80 -14.21 16.41
CA GLU A 134 12.49 -15.51 17.02
C GLU A 134 11.42 -15.38 18.13
N LEU A 135 10.92 -14.16 18.40
CA LEU A 135 9.93 -13.93 19.47
C LEU A 135 8.59 -14.55 19.10
N PRO A 136 8.12 -15.59 19.82
CA PRO A 136 6.85 -16.23 19.54
C PRO A 136 5.69 -15.34 19.98
N PHE A 137 4.59 -15.38 19.22
CA PHE A 137 3.36 -14.68 19.62
C PHE A 137 2.47 -15.59 20.46
N THR A 138 2.16 -15.17 21.67
CA THR A 138 1.32 -15.92 22.61
C THR A 138 -0.12 -16.09 22.12
N SER A 139 -0.58 -15.21 21.23
CA SER A 139 -1.91 -15.24 20.61
C SER A 139 -1.98 -16.13 19.35
N TYR A 140 -0.89 -16.79 18.96
CA TYR A 140 -0.85 -17.62 17.78
C TYR A 140 -1.84 -18.79 17.85
N ASN A 141 -2.67 -18.89 16.83
CA ASN A 141 -3.56 -20.03 16.60
C ASN A 141 -3.42 -20.47 15.14
N PRO A 142 -2.97 -21.70 14.85
CA PRO A 142 -2.69 -22.15 13.49
C PRO A 142 -3.92 -22.14 12.58
N VAL A 143 -5.10 -22.43 13.11
CA VAL A 143 -6.35 -22.44 12.33
C VAL A 143 -6.69 -21.02 11.91
N THR A 144 -6.70 -20.07 12.86
CA THR A 144 -6.98 -18.65 12.59
C THR A 144 -5.93 -18.07 11.65
N SER A 145 -4.64 -18.33 11.88
CA SER A 145 -3.55 -17.86 11.03
C SER A 145 -3.72 -18.32 9.58
N ASN A 146 -3.98 -19.62 9.36
CA ASN A 146 -4.20 -20.17 8.02
C ASN A 146 -5.44 -19.56 7.32
N GLN A 147 -6.53 -19.34 8.05
CA GLN A 147 -7.73 -18.70 7.49
C GLN A 147 -7.46 -17.26 7.08
N VAL A 148 -6.82 -16.46 7.95
CA VAL A 148 -6.48 -15.06 7.69
C VAL A 148 -5.49 -14.97 6.53
N MET A 149 -4.45 -15.83 6.48
CA MET A 149 -3.49 -15.86 5.38
C MET A 149 -4.14 -16.23 4.06
N THR A 150 -5.09 -17.16 4.06
CA THR A 150 -5.84 -17.51 2.84
C THR A 150 -6.65 -16.31 2.34
N LEU A 151 -7.39 -15.62 3.21
CA LEU A 151 -8.14 -14.41 2.86
C LEU A 151 -7.21 -13.28 2.41
N CYS A 152 -6.07 -13.11 3.07
CA CYS A 152 -5.07 -12.11 2.70
C CYS A 152 -4.52 -12.39 1.29
N ARG A 153 -4.13 -13.62 0.98
CA ARG A 153 -3.71 -14.02 -0.37
C ARG A 153 -4.81 -13.78 -1.40
N MET A 154 -6.03 -14.25 -1.15
CA MET A 154 -7.15 -14.00 -2.07
C MET A 154 -7.39 -12.52 -2.35
N GLN A 155 -7.28 -11.67 -1.34
CA GLN A 155 -7.44 -10.22 -1.51
C GLN A 155 -6.25 -9.58 -2.25
N MET A 156 -5.04 -10.08 -2.03
CA MET A 156 -3.81 -9.57 -2.65
C MET A 156 -3.65 -10.09 -4.08
N ASP A 157 -3.97 -11.37 -4.33
CA ASP A 157 -3.96 -11.97 -5.66
C ASP A 157 -5.10 -11.46 -6.55
N ALA A 158 -6.23 -11.08 -5.95
CA ALA A 158 -7.32 -10.36 -6.64
C ALA A 158 -6.96 -8.89 -6.98
N ARG A 159 -5.89 -8.35 -6.41
CA ARG A 159 -5.18 -7.20 -6.97
C ARG A 159 -4.13 -7.76 -7.93
N PRO A 160 -4.32 -7.63 -9.25
CA PRO A 160 -3.22 -7.88 -10.17
C PRO A 160 -2.03 -7.07 -9.64
N ALA A 161 -0.84 -7.63 -9.69
CA ALA A 161 0.40 -6.87 -9.48
C ALA A 161 0.28 -5.66 -10.40
N CYS A 162 -0.20 -4.55 -9.84
CA CYS A 162 -0.45 -3.34 -10.61
C CYS A 162 0.94 -2.86 -10.96
N GLY A 163 1.31 -2.97 -12.22
CA GLY A 163 2.51 -2.34 -12.72
C GLY A 163 2.48 -0.86 -12.35
N GLU A 164 3.60 -0.26 -12.26
CA GLU A 164 3.76 1.15 -11.87
C GLU A 164 2.87 2.07 -12.71
N THR A 165 2.80 1.83 -14.02
CA THR A 165 1.95 2.54 -14.98
C THR A 165 0.47 2.36 -14.67
N THR A 166 0.03 1.15 -14.35
CA THR A 166 -1.37 0.86 -13.97
C THR A 166 -1.74 1.57 -12.67
N ALA A 167 -0.88 1.56 -11.65
CA ALA A 167 -1.13 2.22 -10.37
C ALA A 167 -1.21 3.74 -10.52
N ALA A 168 -0.29 4.34 -11.27
CA ALA A 168 -0.31 5.77 -11.58
C ALA A 168 -1.59 6.16 -12.35
N LEU A 169 -1.95 5.39 -13.38
CA LEU A 169 -3.17 5.62 -14.16
C LEU A 169 -4.43 5.50 -13.30
N GLU A 170 -4.52 4.51 -12.42
CA GLU A 170 -5.65 4.38 -11.48
C GLU A 170 -5.78 5.58 -10.56
N SER A 171 -4.66 6.09 -10.05
CA SER A 171 -4.64 7.27 -9.18
C SER A 171 -5.21 8.49 -9.89
N HIS A 172 -4.75 8.76 -11.12
CA HIS A 172 -5.26 9.86 -11.93
C HIS A 172 -6.75 9.70 -12.30
N LEU A 173 -7.16 8.49 -12.67
CA LEU A 173 -8.56 8.21 -13.01
C LEU A 173 -9.50 8.42 -11.81
N ARG A 174 -9.10 8.05 -10.58
CA ARG A 174 -9.95 8.22 -9.38
C ARG A 174 -10.33 9.68 -9.13
N THR A 175 -9.42 10.61 -9.37
CA THR A 175 -9.67 12.03 -9.15
C THR A 175 -10.49 12.68 -10.26
N ARG A 176 -10.50 12.10 -11.47
CA ARG A 176 -11.08 12.70 -12.68
C ARG A 176 -12.22 11.90 -13.31
N LEU A 177 -12.80 10.92 -12.59
CA LEU A 177 -13.85 10.04 -13.13
C LEU A 177 -15.04 10.78 -13.74
N ARG A 178 -15.43 11.91 -13.14
CA ARG A 178 -16.56 12.74 -13.61
C ARG A 178 -16.32 13.32 -14.99
N GLU A 179 -15.07 13.61 -15.33
CA GLU A 179 -14.68 14.22 -16.60
C GLU A 179 -14.67 13.19 -17.75
N ASN A 180 -14.79 11.90 -17.42
CA ASN A 180 -14.66 10.78 -18.36
C ASN A 180 -13.38 10.86 -19.23
N PRO A 181 -12.20 10.95 -18.61
CA PRO A 181 -10.98 11.24 -19.31
C PRO A 181 -10.64 10.16 -20.33
N GLN A 182 -10.13 10.58 -21.48
CA GLN A 182 -9.70 9.73 -22.56
C GLN A 182 -8.22 9.32 -22.38
N MET A 183 -7.81 8.30 -23.12
CA MET A 183 -6.45 7.77 -23.07
C MET A 183 -5.38 8.84 -23.35
N ALA A 184 -5.62 9.75 -24.31
CA ALA A 184 -4.72 10.85 -24.64
C ALA A 184 -4.47 11.78 -23.45
N GLU A 185 -5.54 12.15 -22.74
CA GLU A 185 -5.47 13.04 -21.57
C GLU A 185 -4.72 12.37 -20.41
N MET A 186 -4.93 11.09 -20.22
CA MET A 186 -4.23 10.32 -19.19
C MET A 186 -2.76 10.07 -19.54
N ALA A 187 -2.44 9.83 -20.80
CA ALA A 187 -1.07 9.72 -21.26
C ALA A 187 -0.32 11.05 -21.04
N ALA A 188 -0.92 12.19 -21.40
CA ALA A 188 -0.35 13.51 -21.15
C ALA A 188 -0.13 13.78 -19.65
N ALA A 189 -1.10 13.40 -18.79
CA ALA A 189 -0.98 13.55 -17.33
C ALA A 189 0.14 12.69 -16.72
N LEU A 190 0.50 11.60 -17.38
CA LEU A 190 1.61 10.72 -16.99
C LEU A 190 2.92 11.05 -17.74
N HIS A 191 2.97 12.14 -18.49
CA HIS A 191 4.11 12.56 -19.33
C HIS A 191 4.52 11.48 -20.35
N LEU A 192 3.56 10.69 -20.85
CA LEU A 192 3.76 9.63 -21.83
C LEU A 192 3.03 9.93 -23.13
N SER A 193 3.48 9.29 -24.24
CA SER A 193 2.64 9.20 -25.44
C SER A 193 1.57 8.12 -25.26
N GLU A 194 0.42 8.22 -25.97
CA GLU A 194 -0.60 7.16 -25.95
C GLU A 194 -0.03 5.78 -26.38
N ARG A 195 0.89 5.77 -27.33
CA ARG A 195 1.57 4.55 -27.77
C ARG A 195 2.39 3.93 -26.64
N THR A 196 3.13 4.76 -25.90
CA THR A 196 3.94 4.31 -24.76
C THR A 196 3.05 3.77 -23.64
N LEU A 197 2.00 4.54 -23.27
CA LEU A 197 1.04 4.12 -22.25
C LEU A 197 0.38 2.78 -22.62
N ARG A 198 -0.09 2.64 -23.87
CA ARG A 198 -0.72 1.39 -24.34
C ARG A 198 0.24 0.21 -24.26
N ARG A 199 1.51 0.40 -24.67
CA ARG A 199 2.52 -0.65 -24.61
C ARG A 199 2.81 -1.07 -23.16
N GLN A 200 3.06 -0.12 -22.25
CA GLN A 200 3.34 -0.41 -20.86
C GLN A 200 2.17 -1.13 -20.16
N LEU A 201 0.93 -0.70 -20.41
CA LEU A 201 -0.25 -1.38 -19.89
C LEU A 201 -0.38 -2.81 -20.44
N ALA A 202 -0.04 -3.05 -21.70
CA ALA A 202 -0.05 -4.38 -22.30
C ALA A 202 1.05 -5.27 -21.71
N GLU A 203 2.25 -4.74 -21.45
CA GLU A 203 3.35 -5.41 -20.73
C GLU A 203 2.95 -5.77 -19.28
N GLU A 204 2.13 -4.93 -18.64
CA GLU A 204 1.51 -5.18 -17.33
C GLU A 204 0.25 -6.08 -17.40
N GLY A 205 -0.08 -6.66 -18.58
CA GLY A 205 -1.20 -7.58 -18.78
C GLY A 205 -2.59 -6.93 -18.70
N THR A 206 -2.69 -5.62 -18.93
CA THR A 206 -3.95 -4.87 -18.81
C THR A 206 -4.17 -3.89 -19.97
N SER A 207 -5.26 -3.11 -19.93
CA SER A 207 -5.56 -2.05 -20.89
C SER A 207 -6.21 -0.86 -20.20
N PHE A 208 -6.13 0.32 -20.82
CA PHE A 208 -6.79 1.52 -20.35
C PHE A 208 -8.29 1.31 -20.05
N SER A 209 -9.01 0.65 -20.98
CA SER A 209 -10.44 0.37 -20.78
C SER A 209 -10.70 -0.52 -19.58
N ALA A 210 -9.89 -1.58 -19.38
CA ALA A 210 -10.02 -2.48 -18.25
C ALA A 210 -9.79 -1.75 -16.91
N ILE A 211 -8.79 -0.88 -16.85
CA ILE A 211 -8.49 -0.08 -15.66
C ILE A 211 -9.62 0.91 -15.41
N HIS A 212 -10.07 1.63 -16.44
CA HIS A 212 -11.15 2.62 -16.33
C HIS A 212 -12.45 1.98 -15.86
N ASP A 213 -12.83 0.82 -16.42
CA ASP A 213 -13.99 0.05 -16.00
C ASP A 213 -13.85 -0.42 -14.54
N ARG A 214 -12.67 -0.89 -14.13
CA ARG A 214 -12.39 -1.30 -12.74
C ARG A 214 -12.53 -0.15 -11.75
N VAL A 215 -11.93 1.01 -12.05
CA VAL A 215 -12.01 2.20 -11.18
C VAL A 215 -13.46 2.69 -11.05
N ARG A 216 -14.21 2.73 -12.17
CA ARG A 216 -15.64 3.07 -12.18
C ARG A 216 -16.47 2.10 -11.39
N THR A 217 -16.25 0.80 -11.54
CA THR A 217 -16.96 -0.25 -10.81
C THR A 217 -16.77 -0.09 -9.31
N LYS A 218 -15.52 0.07 -8.85
CA LYS A 218 -15.22 0.27 -7.44
C LYS A 218 -15.93 1.50 -6.89
N ARG A 219 -15.84 2.63 -7.58
CA ARG A 219 -16.48 3.87 -7.16
C ARG A 219 -18.00 3.78 -7.19
N ALA A 220 -18.59 3.06 -8.18
CA ALA A 220 -20.01 2.80 -8.24
C ALA A 220 -20.49 2.01 -7.01
N MET A 221 -19.78 0.96 -6.60
CA MET A 221 -20.11 0.16 -5.42
C MET A 221 -20.07 1.00 -4.13
N GLU A 222 -19.08 1.87 -3.98
CA GLU A 222 -18.98 2.80 -2.86
C GLU A 222 -20.21 3.75 -2.82
N LEU A 223 -20.55 4.35 -3.96
CA LEU A 223 -21.68 5.30 -4.05
C LEU A 223 -23.04 4.63 -3.89
N LEU A 224 -23.18 3.36 -4.26
CA LEU A 224 -24.41 2.60 -4.10
C LEU A 224 -24.76 2.31 -2.63
N ARG A 225 -23.77 2.36 -1.72
CA ARG A 225 -24.01 2.22 -0.27
C ARG A 225 -24.73 3.42 0.33
N ASP A 226 -24.69 4.57 -0.33
CA ASP A 226 -25.43 5.76 0.09
C ASP A 226 -26.86 5.71 -0.47
N PRO A 227 -27.90 5.48 0.37
CA PRO A 227 -29.27 5.39 -0.07
C PRO A 227 -29.85 6.72 -0.55
N SER A 228 -29.23 7.84 -0.17
CA SER A 228 -29.67 9.18 -0.58
C SER A 228 -29.35 9.50 -2.06
N LEU A 229 -28.39 8.77 -2.65
CA LEU A 229 -27.97 9.01 -4.03
C LEU A 229 -28.84 8.24 -5.02
N SER A 230 -29.45 8.95 -5.97
CA SER A 230 -30.17 8.30 -7.07
C SER A 230 -29.19 7.60 -8.04
N ILE A 231 -29.66 6.57 -8.75
CA ILE A 231 -28.85 5.87 -9.77
C ILE A 231 -28.38 6.83 -10.88
N VAL A 232 -29.21 7.84 -11.20
CA VAL A 232 -28.86 8.90 -12.15
C VAL A 232 -27.70 9.75 -11.63
N ALA A 233 -27.77 10.18 -10.36
CA ALA A 233 -26.71 10.97 -9.74
C ALA A 233 -25.38 10.20 -9.65
N ILE A 234 -25.44 8.89 -9.37
CA ILE A 234 -24.26 8.03 -9.37
C ILE A 234 -23.65 7.96 -10.77
N GLY A 235 -24.46 7.73 -11.82
CA GLY A 235 -23.98 7.73 -13.21
C GLY A 235 -23.26 9.02 -13.57
N GLY A 236 -23.83 10.19 -13.24
CA GLY A 236 -23.19 11.48 -13.48
C GLY A 236 -21.86 11.69 -12.73
N ARG A 237 -21.75 11.19 -11.50
CA ARG A 237 -20.47 11.24 -10.73
C ARG A 237 -19.39 10.33 -11.32
N LEU A 238 -19.77 9.33 -12.10
CA LEU A 238 -18.85 8.41 -12.79
C LEU A 238 -18.56 8.82 -14.25
N GLY A 239 -19.05 9.99 -14.67
CA GLY A 239 -18.80 10.53 -16.01
C GLY A 239 -19.72 9.95 -17.09
N PHE A 240 -20.87 9.38 -16.75
CA PHE A 240 -21.88 8.97 -17.71
C PHE A 240 -22.89 10.11 -17.98
N ASN A 241 -23.14 10.39 -19.23
CA ASN A 241 -24.12 11.40 -19.63
C ASN A 241 -25.57 10.88 -19.51
N ASP A 242 -25.78 9.57 -19.61
CA ASP A 242 -27.09 8.92 -19.51
C ASP A 242 -27.08 7.79 -18.49
N ALA A 243 -28.13 7.74 -17.68
CA ALA A 243 -28.36 6.67 -16.71
C ALA A 243 -28.55 5.28 -17.35
N ARG A 244 -28.98 5.21 -18.62
CA ARG A 244 -29.10 3.95 -19.36
C ARG A 244 -27.71 3.38 -19.70
N GLU A 245 -26.79 4.25 -20.10
CA GLU A 245 -25.41 3.85 -20.36
C GLU A 245 -24.74 3.34 -19.10
N PHE A 246 -24.88 4.05 -17.99
CA PHE A 246 -24.40 3.59 -16.69
C PHE A 246 -24.95 2.21 -16.31
N ARG A 247 -26.26 1.99 -16.42
CA ARG A 247 -26.88 0.70 -16.09
C ARG A 247 -26.34 -0.42 -16.94
N ARG A 248 -26.16 -0.19 -18.27
CA ARG A 248 -25.58 -1.19 -19.19
C ARG A 248 -24.13 -1.49 -18.84
N ALA A 249 -23.33 -0.46 -18.61
CA ALA A 249 -21.92 -0.60 -18.22
C ALA A 249 -21.80 -1.36 -16.90
N PHE A 250 -22.53 -0.96 -15.87
CA PHE A 250 -22.49 -1.60 -14.56
C PHE A 250 -22.92 -3.07 -14.62
N LYS A 251 -23.98 -3.40 -15.39
CA LYS A 251 -24.40 -4.79 -15.60
C LYS A 251 -23.32 -5.60 -16.34
N ARG A 252 -22.62 -5.00 -17.32
CA ARG A 252 -21.49 -5.64 -18.00
C ARG A 252 -20.33 -5.93 -17.02
N TRP A 253 -20.04 -5.01 -16.10
CA TRP A 253 -18.95 -5.14 -15.15
C TRP A 253 -19.20 -6.14 -14.02
N THR A 254 -20.45 -6.16 -13.50
CA THR A 254 -20.81 -6.87 -12.26
C THR A 254 -21.77 -8.03 -12.44
N GLY A 255 -22.31 -8.22 -13.66
CA GLY A 255 -23.34 -9.21 -13.96
C GLY A 255 -24.75 -8.86 -13.49
N ARG A 256 -24.93 -7.81 -12.67
CA ARG A 256 -26.22 -7.43 -12.05
C ARG A 256 -26.54 -5.95 -12.23
N ALA A 257 -27.82 -5.57 -12.10
CA ALA A 257 -28.22 -4.17 -12.20
C ALA A 257 -27.83 -3.37 -10.95
N PRO A 258 -27.53 -2.03 -11.07
CA PRO A 258 -27.20 -1.19 -9.92
C PRO A 258 -28.22 -1.23 -8.79
N SER A 259 -29.52 -1.29 -9.13
CA SER A 259 -30.62 -1.40 -8.14
C SER A 259 -30.63 -2.74 -7.39
N GLN A 260 -30.17 -3.81 -8.01
CA GLN A 260 -30.00 -5.11 -7.35
C GLN A 260 -28.79 -5.08 -6.41
N ALA A 261 -27.64 -4.54 -6.87
CA ALA A 261 -26.45 -4.40 -6.05
C ALA A 261 -26.71 -3.57 -4.78
N ARG A 262 -27.47 -2.48 -4.89
CA ARG A 262 -27.88 -1.67 -3.72
C ARG A 262 -28.69 -2.45 -2.69
N ARG A 263 -29.60 -3.35 -3.12
CA ARG A 263 -30.44 -4.14 -2.21
C ARG A 263 -29.70 -5.27 -1.52
N SER A 264 -28.66 -5.78 -2.12
CA SER A 264 -27.86 -6.90 -1.57
C SER A 264 -26.91 -6.47 -0.46
N GLY A 265 -26.68 -5.16 -0.24
CA GLY A 265 -25.84 -4.65 0.87
C GLY A 265 -24.35 -4.95 0.73
N ASP A 266 -23.90 -5.40 -0.45
CA ASP A 266 -22.50 -5.73 -0.75
C ASP A 266 -21.69 -4.50 -1.11
#